data_0052655bc79e1c20db176ec5fb9d87a5
#
_entry.id   0052655bc79e1c20db176ec5fb9d87a5
#
_cell.length_a   1.000
_cell.length_b   1.000
_cell.length_c   1.000
_cell.angle_alpha   90.00
_cell.angle_beta   90.00
_cell.angle_gamma   90.00
#
_symmetry.space_group_name_H-M   'P 1'
#
loop_
_entity.id
_entity.type
_entity.pdbx_description
1 polymer ?
#
loop_
_entity_poly.entity_id
_entity_poly.type
_entity_poly.pdbx_seq_one_letter_code
_entity_poly.pdbx_strand_id
1 'polypeptide(L)'
;MKKLIIAFTFLLAGSLFTKVNAQCDTIANVCYKHITASFISDGQLYRALLLNSEETAEFHSTFFGETTYRIAACSGTTDGNLIFNIYDQERNLLFTNKNQKNAPYWDFKVKSTLEVIIEGQLDANRNPGSGCAVILIGFKQK
;
A
#
# COMPACT_ATOMS: atom_id res chain seq x y z
N MET A 1 16.14 40.89 -15.27
CA MET A 1 16.25 40.29 -13.92
C MET A 1 14.97 39.69 -13.41
N LYS A 2 13.83 40.36 -13.47
CA LYS A 2 12.52 39.78 -13.00
C LYS A 2 12.08 38.48 -13.73
N LYS A 3 12.36 38.37 -15.03
CA LYS A 3 12.03 37.17 -15.83
C LYS A 3 12.89 35.95 -15.48
N LEU A 4 14.13 36.15 -15.06
CA LEU A 4 15.02 35.06 -14.63
C LEU A 4 14.65 34.49 -13.28
N ILE A 5 14.14 35.30 -12.36
CA ILE A 5 13.72 34.91 -11.02
C ILE A 5 12.48 34.03 -11.11
N ILE A 6 11.52 34.38 -11.99
CA ILE A 6 10.29 33.60 -12.21
C ILE A 6 10.60 32.22 -12.81
N ALA A 7 11.57 32.16 -13.78
CA ALA A 7 11.97 30.89 -14.37
C ALA A 7 12.68 29.97 -13.35
N PHE A 8 13.47 30.53 -12.44
CA PHE A 8 14.16 29.78 -11.40
C PHE A 8 13.20 29.24 -10.34
N THR A 9 12.17 30.02 -9.98
CA THR A 9 11.13 29.59 -9.02
C THR A 9 10.27 28.45 -9.59
N PHE A 10 10.00 28.46 -10.91
CA PHE A 10 9.25 27.39 -11.56
C PHE A 10 10.06 26.08 -11.66
N LEU A 11 11.37 26.17 -11.85
CA LEU A 11 12.25 24.98 -11.87
C LEU A 11 12.35 24.31 -10.49
N LEU A 12 12.34 25.12 -9.40
CA LEU A 12 12.40 24.58 -8.04
C LEU A 12 11.09 23.87 -7.63
N ALA A 13 9.95 24.38 -8.08
CA ALA A 13 8.64 23.77 -7.78
C ALA A 13 8.46 22.42 -8.46
N GLY A 14 8.96 22.24 -9.68
CA GLY A 14 8.89 20.96 -10.42
C GLY A 14 9.71 19.83 -9.78
N SER A 15 10.79 20.14 -9.05
CA SER A 15 11.65 19.12 -8.43
C SER A 15 11.10 18.53 -7.13
N LEU A 16 10.09 19.15 -6.50
CA LEU A 16 9.50 18.67 -5.27
C LEU A 16 8.49 17.52 -5.52
N PHE A 17 7.79 17.55 -6.64
CA PHE A 17 6.80 16.50 -6.98
C PHE A 17 7.44 15.17 -7.39
N THR A 18 8.63 15.19 -7.97
CA THR A 18 9.31 13.96 -8.39
C THR A 18 9.87 13.15 -7.21
N LYS A 19 10.23 13.81 -6.12
CA LYS A 19 10.78 13.13 -4.93
C LYS A 19 9.76 12.29 -4.18
N VAL A 20 8.50 12.70 -4.14
CA VAL A 20 7.42 12.00 -3.44
C VAL A 20 7.10 10.67 -4.13
N ASN A 21 6.99 10.66 -5.46
CA ASN A 21 6.75 9.44 -6.22
C ASN A 21 7.92 8.45 -6.11
N ALA A 22 9.17 8.95 -6.18
CA ALA A 22 10.36 8.12 -6.02
C ALA A 22 10.42 7.42 -4.65
N GLN A 23 9.96 8.06 -3.59
CA GLN A 23 9.91 7.47 -2.25
C GLN A 23 8.92 6.30 -2.17
N CYS A 24 7.73 6.43 -2.74
CA CYS A 24 6.75 5.34 -2.78
C CYS A 24 7.25 4.15 -3.62
N ASP A 25 7.96 4.41 -4.73
CA ASP A 25 8.55 3.36 -5.57
C ASP A 25 9.66 2.59 -4.82
N THR A 26 10.47 3.28 -4.03
CA THR A 26 11.49 2.64 -3.18
C THR A 26 10.84 1.72 -2.15
N ILE A 27 9.75 2.15 -1.51
CA ILE A 27 9.00 1.33 -0.55
C ILE A 27 8.38 0.13 -1.24
N ALA A 28 7.85 0.29 -2.45
CA ALA A 28 7.32 -0.82 -3.24
C ALA A 28 8.38 -1.90 -3.50
N ASN A 29 9.60 -1.50 -3.88
CA ASN A 29 10.70 -2.43 -4.09
C ASN A 29 11.07 -3.20 -2.82
N VAL A 30 11.08 -2.54 -1.67
CA VAL A 30 11.29 -3.20 -0.38
C VAL A 30 10.13 -4.16 -0.04
N CYS A 31 8.90 -3.77 -0.36
CA CYS A 31 7.70 -4.56 -0.11
C CYS A 31 7.64 -5.84 -0.94
N TYR A 32 8.21 -5.84 -2.16
CA TYR A 32 8.24 -7.01 -3.04
C TYR A 32 8.93 -8.24 -2.41
N LYS A 33 9.79 -8.08 -1.42
CA LYS A 33 10.40 -9.19 -0.67
C LYS A 33 9.35 -10.11 -0.02
N HIS A 34 8.16 -9.58 0.27
CA HIS A 34 7.06 -10.35 0.86
C HIS A 34 6.24 -11.13 -0.18
N ILE A 35 6.38 -10.79 -1.47
CA ILE A 35 5.82 -11.58 -2.57
C ILE A 35 6.88 -12.59 -2.99
N THR A 36 6.84 -13.77 -2.41
CA THR A 36 7.82 -14.83 -2.66
C THR A 36 7.61 -15.49 -4.02
N ALA A 37 8.58 -16.30 -4.46
CA ALA A 37 8.54 -17.03 -5.72
C ALA A 37 7.32 -17.99 -5.88
N SER A 38 6.64 -18.33 -4.79
CA SER A 38 5.41 -19.14 -4.82
C SER A 38 4.14 -18.35 -5.12
N PHE A 39 4.24 -17.03 -5.18
CA PHE A 39 3.13 -16.14 -5.53
C PHE A 39 3.46 -15.36 -6.80
N ILE A 40 2.48 -15.22 -7.67
CA ILE A 40 2.58 -14.41 -8.88
C ILE A 40 1.97 -13.04 -8.53
N SER A 41 2.71 -11.96 -8.80
CA SER A 41 2.16 -10.61 -8.63
C SER A 41 1.00 -10.38 -9.59
N ASP A 42 -0.04 -9.68 -9.14
CA ASP A 42 -1.14 -9.26 -10.01
C ASP A 42 -0.73 -8.17 -11.02
N GLY A 43 0.50 -7.67 -10.93
CA GLY A 43 1.05 -6.65 -11.82
C GLY A 43 0.62 -5.22 -11.47
N GLN A 44 -0.17 -5.03 -10.41
CA GLN A 44 -0.59 -3.72 -9.93
C GLN A 44 0.29 -3.23 -8.79
N LEU A 45 0.51 -1.93 -8.77
CA LEU A 45 1.13 -1.24 -7.65
C LEU A 45 0.11 -0.27 -7.05
N TYR A 46 -0.45 -0.67 -5.92
CA TYR A 46 -1.37 0.16 -5.15
C TYR A 46 -0.55 1.01 -4.19
N ARG A 47 -0.58 2.32 -4.39
CA ARG A 47 0.19 3.26 -3.57
C ARG A 47 -0.54 4.57 -3.35
N ALA A 48 -0.38 5.14 -2.18
CA ALA A 48 -0.88 6.46 -1.84
C ALA A 48 0.03 7.16 -0.84
N LEU A 49 0.20 8.46 -0.98
CA LEU A 49 0.82 9.29 0.05
C LEU A 49 -0.24 9.66 1.07
N LEU A 50 0.02 9.32 2.33
CA LEU A 50 -0.79 9.73 3.47
C LEU A 50 -0.07 10.85 4.22
N LEU A 51 -0.75 11.93 4.51
CA LEU A 51 -0.16 13.11 5.16
C LEU A 51 -0.02 12.92 6.68
N ASN A 52 -0.85 12.05 7.24
CA ASN A 52 -0.85 11.73 8.67
C ASN A 52 -1.50 10.36 8.92
N SER A 53 -1.47 9.91 10.18
CA SER A 53 -2.02 8.62 10.60
C SER A 53 -3.55 8.56 10.70
N GLU A 54 -4.25 9.67 10.50
CA GLU A 54 -5.72 9.69 10.48
C GLU A 54 -6.27 9.47 9.08
N GLU A 55 -5.44 9.69 8.05
CA GLU A 55 -5.82 9.43 6.66
C GLU A 55 -5.76 7.94 6.34
N THR A 56 -6.65 7.52 5.47
CA THR A 56 -6.69 6.17 4.91
C THR A 56 -6.62 6.21 3.39
N ALA A 57 -5.98 5.20 2.81
CA ALA A 57 -6.03 4.95 1.37
C ALA A 57 -6.88 3.72 1.11
N GLU A 58 -7.78 3.79 0.16
CA GLU A 58 -8.63 2.68 -0.25
C GLU A 58 -8.26 2.19 -1.64
N PHE A 59 -8.17 0.88 -1.78
CA PHE A 59 -7.90 0.19 -3.03
C PHE A 59 -8.97 -0.90 -3.23
N HIS A 60 -9.46 -1.05 -4.44
CA HIS A 60 -10.47 -2.04 -4.78
C HIS A 60 -9.86 -3.17 -5.60
N SER A 61 -10.22 -4.39 -5.29
CA SER A 61 -9.76 -5.57 -6.02
C SER A 61 -10.84 -6.66 -6.03
N THR A 62 -10.77 -7.54 -7.02
CA THR A 62 -11.60 -8.74 -7.07
C THR A 62 -10.75 -9.96 -6.74
N PHE A 63 -11.12 -10.70 -5.72
CA PHE A 63 -10.51 -11.97 -5.36
C PHE A 63 -11.32 -13.12 -5.94
N PHE A 64 -10.72 -13.84 -6.87
CA PHE A 64 -11.35 -14.98 -7.52
C PHE A 64 -11.36 -16.20 -6.61
N GLY A 65 -12.43 -16.96 -6.68
CA GLY A 65 -12.57 -18.21 -5.95
C GLY A 65 -11.49 -19.25 -6.32
N GLU A 66 -11.30 -20.23 -5.44
CA GLU A 66 -10.33 -21.34 -5.56
C GLU A 66 -8.86 -20.84 -5.65
N THR A 67 -8.58 -19.63 -5.21
CA THR A 67 -7.27 -18.96 -5.29
C THR A 67 -6.79 -18.60 -3.89
N THR A 68 -5.48 -18.69 -3.68
CA THR A 68 -4.84 -18.14 -2.47
C THR A 68 -4.16 -16.83 -2.83
N TYR A 69 -4.50 -15.77 -2.11
CA TYR A 69 -3.92 -14.44 -2.27
C TYR A 69 -2.98 -14.15 -1.12
N ARG A 70 -1.90 -13.45 -1.42
CA ARG A 70 -1.05 -12.77 -0.44
C ARG A 70 -1.19 -11.29 -0.63
N ILE A 71 -1.52 -10.58 0.45
CA ILE A 71 -1.49 -9.11 0.48
C ILE A 71 -0.28 -8.72 1.31
N ALA A 72 0.63 -7.94 0.73
CA ALA A 72 1.74 -7.30 1.42
C ALA A 72 1.44 -5.82 1.57
N ALA A 73 1.64 -5.28 2.76
CA ALA A 73 1.31 -3.91 3.13
C ALA A 73 2.51 -3.27 3.82
N CYS A 74 3.07 -2.23 3.22
CA CYS A 74 4.30 -1.62 3.65
C CYS A 74 4.20 -0.10 3.68
N SER A 75 4.90 0.50 4.65
CA SER A 75 5.19 1.92 4.70
C SER A 75 6.57 2.11 5.33
N GLY A 76 7.44 2.86 4.64
CA GLY A 76 8.82 3.02 5.07
C GLY A 76 9.68 1.79 4.77
N THR A 77 10.86 1.73 5.37
CA THR A 77 11.88 0.70 5.11
C THR A 77 11.83 -0.48 6.08
N THR A 78 11.05 -0.37 7.15
CA THR A 78 10.85 -1.40 8.16
C THR A 78 9.42 -1.91 8.16
N ASP A 79 9.24 -3.18 8.52
CA ASP A 79 7.92 -3.81 8.58
C ASP A 79 7.10 -3.31 9.79
N GLY A 80 5.79 -3.38 9.68
CA GLY A 80 4.87 -3.10 10.77
C GLY A 80 4.41 -1.64 10.87
N ASN A 81 4.74 -0.79 9.91
CA ASN A 81 4.34 0.62 9.91
C ASN A 81 2.97 0.88 9.27
N LEU A 82 2.43 -0.08 8.54
CA LEU A 82 1.13 0.04 7.88
C LEU A 82 0.13 -0.92 8.50
N ILE A 83 -1.00 -0.38 8.93
CA ILE A 83 -2.20 -1.15 9.26
C ILE A 83 -2.98 -1.31 7.97
N PHE A 84 -3.41 -2.53 7.65
CA PHE A 84 -4.33 -2.75 6.54
C PHE A 84 -5.54 -3.55 6.99
N ASN A 85 -6.67 -3.16 6.45
CA ASN A 85 -7.97 -3.76 6.67
C ASN A 85 -8.54 -4.25 5.35
N ILE A 86 -9.27 -5.34 5.38
CA ILE A 86 -10.01 -5.85 4.22
C ILE A 86 -11.48 -5.86 4.58
N TYR A 87 -12.29 -5.25 3.72
CA TYR A 87 -13.73 -5.18 3.84
C TYR A 87 -14.40 -5.83 2.62
N ASP A 88 -15.61 -6.31 2.81
CA ASP A 88 -16.51 -6.59 1.69
C ASP A 88 -17.15 -5.29 1.16
N GLN A 89 -17.99 -5.39 0.14
CA GLN A 89 -18.66 -4.21 -0.44
C GLN A 89 -19.65 -3.52 0.50
N GLU A 90 -20.21 -4.26 1.46
CA GLU A 90 -21.08 -3.72 2.49
C GLU A 90 -20.31 -3.13 3.67
N ARG A 91 -18.98 -3.04 3.56
CA ARG A 91 -18.08 -2.55 4.61
C ARG A 91 -18.04 -3.39 5.87
N ASN A 92 -18.35 -4.68 5.78
CA ASN A 92 -18.07 -5.61 6.86
C ASN A 92 -16.56 -5.90 6.90
N LEU A 93 -15.96 -5.77 8.06
CA LEU A 93 -14.54 -6.07 8.25
C LEU A 93 -14.30 -7.59 8.14
N LEU A 94 -13.52 -8.00 7.15
CA LEU A 94 -13.12 -9.39 6.94
C LEU A 94 -11.79 -9.70 7.61
N PHE A 95 -10.86 -8.74 7.63
CA PHE A 95 -9.53 -8.91 8.20
C PHE A 95 -8.90 -7.57 8.61
N THR A 96 -8.08 -7.59 9.66
CA THR A 96 -7.15 -6.52 10.01
C THR A 96 -5.83 -7.11 10.51
N ASN A 97 -4.70 -6.59 10.02
CA ASN A 97 -3.39 -7.00 10.51
C ASN A 97 -3.05 -6.42 11.89
N LYS A 98 -3.82 -5.44 12.35
CA LYS A 98 -3.66 -4.87 13.70
C LYS A 98 -3.72 -5.95 14.78
N ASN A 99 -4.60 -6.92 14.62
CA ASN A 99 -4.75 -8.06 15.52
C ASN A 99 -3.62 -9.11 15.36
N GLN A 100 -2.77 -8.94 14.35
CA GLN A 100 -1.63 -9.80 14.01
C GLN A 100 -0.29 -9.07 14.18
N LYS A 101 -0.20 -8.16 15.17
CA LYS A 101 1.01 -7.37 15.46
C LYS A 101 1.51 -6.56 14.24
N ASN A 102 0.60 -6.03 13.44
CA ASN A 102 0.89 -5.34 12.18
C ASN A 102 1.74 -6.18 11.22
N ALA A 103 1.42 -7.46 11.09
CA ALA A 103 2.12 -8.34 10.14
C ALA A 103 2.18 -7.68 8.75
N PRO A 104 3.37 -7.66 8.10
CA PRO A 104 3.55 -6.96 6.83
C PRO A 104 2.90 -7.67 5.66
N TYR A 105 2.44 -8.88 5.82
CA TYR A 105 1.66 -9.61 4.82
C TYR A 105 0.74 -10.64 5.48
N TRP A 106 -0.27 -11.07 4.74
CA TRP A 106 -1.17 -12.16 5.16
C TRP A 106 -1.67 -12.94 3.96
N ASP A 107 -1.89 -14.24 4.15
CA ASP A 107 -2.38 -15.13 3.11
C ASP A 107 -3.88 -15.41 3.31
N PHE A 108 -4.64 -15.30 2.23
CA PHE A 108 -6.09 -15.49 2.21
C PHE A 108 -6.45 -16.60 1.23
N LYS A 109 -7.13 -17.64 1.72
CA LYS A 109 -7.71 -18.68 0.88
C LYS A 109 -9.13 -18.30 0.54
N VAL A 110 -9.39 -17.99 -0.72
CA VAL A 110 -10.67 -17.53 -1.22
C VAL A 110 -11.43 -18.74 -1.80
N LYS A 111 -12.63 -19.03 -1.28
CA LYS A 111 -13.48 -20.12 -1.76
C LYS A 111 -14.37 -19.67 -2.92
N SER A 112 -14.97 -18.51 -2.79
CA SER A 112 -15.88 -17.92 -3.78
C SER A 112 -15.41 -16.53 -4.15
N THR A 113 -15.58 -16.15 -5.40
CA THR A 113 -15.21 -14.82 -5.89
C THR A 113 -15.93 -13.73 -5.10
N LEU A 114 -15.16 -12.75 -4.64
CA LEU A 114 -15.69 -11.59 -3.93
C LEU A 114 -14.91 -10.33 -4.30
N GLU A 115 -15.60 -9.21 -4.27
CA GLU A 115 -14.97 -7.89 -4.38
C GLU A 115 -14.61 -7.39 -2.98
N VAL A 116 -13.40 -6.87 -2.86
CA VAL A 116 -12.85 -6.40 -1.59
C VAL A 116 -12.41 -4.94 -1.68
N ILE A 117 -12.52 -4.27 -0.55
CA ILE A 117 -11.93 -2.96 -0.31
C ILE A 117 -10.74 -3.20 0.62
N ILE A 118 -9.55 -2.80 0.18
CA ILE A 118 -8.32 -2.87 0.97
C ILE A 118 -8.01 -1.45 1.42
N GLU A 119 -8.02 -1.23 2.72
CA GLU A 119 -7.73 0.07 3.33
C GLU A 119 -6.37 0.04 3.99
N GLY A 120 -5.53 1.04 3.72
CA GLY A 120 -4.23 1.23 4.35
C GLY A 120 -4.20 2.48 5.21
N GLN A 121 -3.62 2.38 6.40
CA GLN A 121 -3.47 3.47 7.36
C GLN A 121 -2.09 3.38 8.04
N LEU A 122 -1.44 4.53 8.24
CA LEU A 122 -0.20 4.57 9.01
C LEU A 122 -0.48 4.27 10.50
N ASP A 123 0.39 3.47 11.11
CA ASP A 123 0.31 3.28 12.56
C ASP A 123 0.89 4.51 13.28
N ALA A 124 0.04 5.26 13.96
CA ALA A 124 0.41 6.46 14.69
C ALA A 124 1.50 6.23 15.76
N ASN A 125 1.58 5.01 16.31
CA ASN A 125 2.58 4.66 17.31
C ASN A 125 3.97 4.41 16.71
N ARG A 126 4.04 4.12 15.40
CA ARG A 126 5.29 3.78 14.70
C ARG A 126 5.70 4.82 13.66
N ASN A 127 4.74 5.52 13.10
CA ASN A 127 4.94 6.56 12.10
C ASN A 127 4.00 7.75 12.36
N PRO A 128 4.41 8.70 13.22
CA PRO A 128 3.56 9.85 13.57
C PRO A 128 3.45 10.92 12.47
N GLY A 129 4.22 10.82 11.40
CA GLY A 129 4.25 11.78 10.29
C GLY A 129 3.53 11.26 9.04
N SER A 130 3.91 11.83 7.90
CA SER A 130 3.46 11.37 6.58
C SER A 130 4.19 10.10 6.15
N GLY A 131 3.60 9.36 5.23
CA GLY A 131 4.22 8.17 4.65
C GLY A 131 3.48 7.64 3.44
N CYS A 132 4.12 6.77 2.69
CA CYS A 132 3.48 6.05 1.59
C CYS A 132 2.81 4.78 2.11
N ALA A 133 1.54 4.60 1.81
CA ALA A 133 0.88 3.31 1.92
C ALA A 133 1.10 2.54 0.61
N VAL A 134 1.75 1.38 0.69
CA VAL A 134 2.00 0.49 -0.45
C VAL A 134 1.34 -0.84 -0.19
N ILE A 135 0.51 -1.28 -1.12
CA ILE A 135 -0.13 -2.59 -1.13
C ILE A 135 0.30 -3.35 -2.37
N LEU A 136 0.78 -4.57 -2.20
CA LEU A 136 1.07 -5.51 -3.27
C LEU A 136 0.20 -6.75 -3.10
N ILE A 137 -0.30 -7.26 -4.21
CA ILE A 137 -1.12 -8.46 -4.23
C ILE A 137 -0.43 -9.53 -5.07
N GLY A 138 -0.19 -10.67 -4.45
CA GLY A 138 0.24 -11.87 -5.13
C GLY A 138 -0.82 -12.96 -5.05
N PHE A 139 -0.84 -13.88 -5.99
CA PHE A 139 -1.77 -15.00 -6.00
C PHE A 139 -1.09 -16.28 -6.43
N LYS A 140 -1.66 -17.40 -6.01
CA LYS A 140 -1.33 -18.73 -6.53
C LYS A 140 -2.61 -19.52 -6.73
N GLN A 141 -2.70 -20.17 -7.87
CA GLN A 141 -3.74 -21.15 -8.13
C GLN A 141 -3.39 -22.48 -7.45
N LYS A 142 -4.40 -23.29 -7.21
CA LYS A 142 -4.20 -24.65 -6.68
C LYS A 142 -3.36 -25.50 -7.64
#